data_b4a3ea5b9dd2906d31d1bd954aa8b8cc
#
_entry.id   b4a3ea5b9dd2906d31d1bd954aa8b8cc
#
_cell.length_a   1.000
_cell.length_b   1.000
_cell.length_c   1.000
_cell.angle_alpha   90.00
_cell.angle_beta   90.00
_cell.angle_gamma   90.00
#
_symmetry.space_group_name_H-M   'P 1'
#
loop_
_entity.id
_entity.type
_entity.pdbx_description
1 polymer ?
#
loop_
_entity_poly.entity_id
_entity_poly.type
_entity_poly.pdbx_seq_one_letter_code
_entity_poly.pdbx_strand_id
1 'polypeptide(L)'
;MNTSTLTPAVSRWVIFILAIGAGFSVASIYYAQPLLPLMGTDLHLSIEGMGMVPTLTQAGYALGILFLLPLGDRYDRRTLIVVKSIALAGLLLACSLTGQIHSLLLVSLLIGMAATMAQDIVPAAAILAPEGKQGKTVGTVMTGLLLGILLSRTVSGVVGEAFGWRVMYQLAAGSIAILAAVMWLILPRFAVHSNLRYPDLMRSVVHLWRRYPALRRAALAQGFLSIAFSAFWSTLAVMLMEHYQLGSSVAGGYGIAGAAGALAAPLAGGLADKLGAGKVTQLGAALVTVSFALMFLMPALGVHGQLILIAVSAVGFDLGLQSSLVAHQNLVYGLEPQARGRLNALLFTGVFIGMALGSALGSQLYTMAGWPGVIALATVTAAIALAIRLAESARTSASVMQNS
;
A
#
# COMPACT_ATOMS: atom_id res chain seq x y z
N MET A 1 28.27 15.75 38.12
CA MET A 1 28.78 15.89 36.74
C MET A 1 27.88 15.06 35.82
N ASN A 2 26.87 15.69 35.25
CA ASN A 2 25.98 15.04 34.25
C ASN A 2 26.68 15.08 32.89
N THR A 3 27.26 13.97 32.50
CA THR A 3 27.68 13.76 31.11
C THR A 3 26.43 13.47 30.31
N SER A 4 25.75 14.50 29.81
CA SER A 4 24.80 14.36 28.73
C SER A 4 25.57 13.81 27.54
N THR A 5 25.46 12.53 27.28
CA THR A 5 25.89 11.91 26.04
C THR A 5 25.01 12.53 24.93
N LEU A 6 25.53 13.57 24.32
CA LEU A 6 24.98 14.13 23.07
C LEU A 6 24.99 12.98 22.05
N THR A 7 23.84 12.37 21.84
CA THR A 7 23.65 11.51 20.69
C THR A 7 23.96 12.35 19.45
N PRO A 8 24.96 11.97 18.62
CA PRO A 8 25.32 12.75 17.45
C PRO A 8 24.08 12.95 16.59
N ALA A 9 23.80 14.20 16.24
CA ALA A 9 22.67 14.55 15.39
C ALA A 9 22.75 13.70 14.12
N VAL A 10 21.78 12.81 13.92
CA VAL A 10 21.77 11.92 12.77
C VAL A 10 21.79 12.75 11.50
N SER A 11 22.74 12.46 10.62
CA SER A 11 22.95 13.18 9.37
C SER A 11 21.67 13.19 8.52
N ARG A 12 21.39 14.31 7.85
CA ARG A 12 20.29 14.44 6.88
C ARG A 12 20.36 13.35 5.79
N TRP A 13 21.55 12.90 5.47
CA TRP A 13 21.79 11.81 4.52
C TRP A 13 21.20 10.47 4.97
N VAL A 14 21.26 10.16 6.27
CA VAL A 14 20.66 8.92 6.80
C VAL A 14 19.13 8.96 6.59
N ILE A 15 18.49 10.09 6.90
CA ILE A 15 17.04 10.24 6.70
C ILE A 15 16.68 10.16 5.22
N PHE A 16 17.50 10.73 4.33
CA PHE A 16 17.31 10.67 2.88
C PHE A 16 17.41 9.22 2.37
N ILE A 17 18.41 8.46 2.80
CA ILE A 17 18.57 7.05 2.43
C ILE A 17 17.41 6.20 2.96
N LEU A 18 16.92 6.47 4.18
CA LEU A 18 15.71 5.82 4.70
C LEU A 18 14.48 6.13 3.86
N ALA A 19 14.31 7.37 3.42
CA ALA A 19 13.21 7.76 2.54
C ALA A 19 13.27 7.02 1.19
N ILE A 20 14.46 6.94 0.57
CA ILE A 20 14.66 6.16 -0.66
C ILE A 20 14.40 4.67 -0.40
N GLY A 21 14.94 4.12 0.70
CA GLY A 21 14.74 2.71 1.05
C GLY A 21 13.27 2.34 1.26
N ALA A 22 12.50 3.20 1.94
CA ALA A 22 11.07 3.02 2.11
C ALA A 22 10.33 3.08 0.76
N GLY A 23 10.70 4.04 -0.11
CA GLY A 23 10.13 4.18 -1.44
C GLY A 23 10.39 2.97 -2.34
N PHE A 24 11.63 2.53 -2.48
CA PHE A 24 11.97 1.36 -3.32
C PHE A 24 11.39 0.07 -2.78
N SER A 25 11.31 -0.08 -1.45
CA SER A 25 10.69 -1.24 -0.84
C SER A 25 9.20 -1.34 -1.19
N VAL A 26 8.44 -0.28 -0.93
CA VAL A 26 7.00 -0.30 -1.23
C VAL A 26 6.71 -0.31 -2.73
N ALA A 27 7.58 0.28 -3.55
CA ALA A 27 7.47 0.26 -5.01
C ALA A 27 7.44 -1.18 -5.55
N SER A 28 8.19 -2.10 -4.92
CA SER A 28 8.33 -3.48 -5.40
C SER A 28 7.01 -4.27 -5.38
N ILE A 29 6.04 -3.88 -4.58
CA ILE A 29 4.71 -4.53 -4.58
C ILE A 29 3.78 -4.06 -5.72
N TYR A 30 4.16 -2.99 -6.42
CA TYR A 30 3.36 -2.41 -7.51
C TYR A 30 3.97 -2.60 -8.90
N TYR A 31 5.23 -3.02 -9.01
CA TYR A 31 5.91 -3.17 -10.31
C TYR A 31 5.17 -4.08 -11.29
N ALA A 32 4.57 -5.16 -10.80
CA ALA A 32 3.88 -6.11 -11.66
C ALA A 32 2.69 -5.50 -12.42
N GLN A 33 1.96 -4.55 -11.83
CA GLN A 33 0.67 -4.08 -12.36
C GLN A 33 0.72 -3.63 -13.83
N PRO A 34 1.60 -2.71 -14.27
CA PRO A 34 1.69 -2.34 -15.68
C PRO A 34 2.41 -3.39 -16.54
N LEU A 35 3.11 -4.35 -15.92
CA LEU A 35 3.87 -5.40 -16.61
C LEU A 35 3.05 -6.67 -16.90
N LEU A 36 1.83 -6.79 -16.35
CA LEU A 36 1.02 -8.00 -16.45
C LEU A 36 0.82 -8.47 -17.91
N PRO A 37 0.54 -7.60 -18.91
CA PRO A 37 0.44 -8.06 -20.29
C PRO A 37 1.75 -8.64 -20.83
N LEU A 38 2.90 -8.04 -20.48
CA LEU A 38 4.22 -8.53 -20.90
C LEU A 38 4.55 -9.89 -20.24
N MET A 39 4.23 -10.04 -18.95
CA MET A 39 4.40 -11.31 -18.24
C MET A 39 3.45 -12.37 -18.79
N GLY A 40 2.22 -11.99 -19.09
CA GLY A 40 1.20 -12.86 -19.67
C GLY A 40 1.62 -13.43 -21.02
N THR A 41 2.13 -12.58 -21.91
CA THR A 41 2.62 -12.99 -23.24
C THR A 41 3.85 -13.90 -23.13
N ASP A 42 4.80 -13.55 -22.29
CA ASP A 42 6.07 -14.27 -22.15
C ASP A 42 5.93 -15.64 -21.45
N LEU A 43 5.04 -15.76 -20.50
CA LEU A 43 4.81 -16.98 -19.70
C LEU A 43 3.51 -17.73 -20.11
N HIS A 44 2.83 -17.27 -21.16
CA HIS A 44 1.56 -17.84 -21.66
C HIS A 44 0.48 -17.94 -20.56
N LEU A 45 0.31 -16.85 -19.77
CA LEU A 45 -0.64 -16.83 -18.67
C LEU A 45 -2.04 -16.40 -19.12
N SER A 46 -3.07 -17.01 -18.50
CA SER A 46 -4.43 -16.48 -18.59
C SER A 46 -4.56 -15.16 -17.81
N ILE A 47 -5.64 -14.42 -18.04
CA ILE A 47 -5.91 -13.15 -17.32
C ILE A 47 -5.98 -13.39 -15.80
N GLU A 48 -6.63 -14.47 -15.37
CA GLU A 48 -6.68 -14.87 -13.95
C GLU A 48 -5.28 -15.19 -13.43
N GLY A 49 -4.46 -15.90 -14.21
CA GLY A 49 -3.06 -16.19 -13.86
C GLY A 49 -2.23 -14.93 -13.67
N MET A 50 -2.40 -13.94 -14.56
CA MET A 50 -1.77 -12.62 -14.42
C MET A 50 -2.22 -11.91 -13.14
N GLY A 51 -3.52 -11.91 -12.84
CA GLY A 51 -4.08 -11.29 -11.64
C GLY A 51 -3.60 -11.94 -10.32
N MET A 52 -3.19 -13.21 -10.36
CA MET A 52 -2.64 -13.88 -9.18
C MET A 52 -1.25 -13.35 -8.77
N VAL A 53 -0.49 -12.72 -9.67
CA VAL A 53 0.81 -12.13 -9.35
C VAL A 53 0.67 -10.99 -8.32
N PRO A 54 -0.08 -9.90 -8.57
CA PRO A 54 -0.31 -8.88 -7.56
C PRO A 54 -1.12 -9.41 -6.37
N THR A 55 -2.04 -10.38 -6.57
CA THR A 55 -2.78 -11.02 -5.47
C THR A 55 -1.83 -11.60 -4.42
N LEU A 56 -0.89 -12.44 -4.82
CA LEU A 56 0.05 -13.07 -3.89
C LEU A 56 1.08 -12.07 -3.34
N THR A 57 1.53 -11.09 -4.13
CA THR A 57 2.39 -10.04 -3.62
C THR A 57 1.71 -9.26 -2.49
N GLN A 58 0.46 -8.90 -2.65
CA GLN A 58 -0.32 -8.15 -1.65
C GLN A 58 -0.70 -9.02 -0.43
N ALA A 59 -1.05 -10.29 -0.66
CA ALA A 59 -1.25 -11.26 0.42
C ALA A 59 0.03 -11.48 1.22
N GLY A 60 1.18 -11.60 0.55
CA GLY A 60 2.49 -11.67 1.19
C GLY A 60 2.79 -10.44 2.05
N TYR A 61 2.46 -9.25 1.56
CA TYR A 61 2.63 -8.01 2.32
C TYR A 61 1.73 -7.98 3.57
N ALA A 62 0.45 -8.42 3.45
CA ALA A 62 -0.44 -8.57 4.60
C ALA A 62 0.12 -9.53 5.65
N LEU A 63 0.61 -10.70 5.22
CA LEU A 63 1.26 -11.67 6.10
C LEU A 63 2.53 -11.10 6.74
N GLY A 64 3.34 -10.38 5.96
CA GLY A 64 4.55 -9.72 6.45
C GLY A 64 4.26 -8.66 7.51
N ILE A 65 3.23 -7.83 7.32
CA ILE A 65 2.79 -6.87 8.34
C ILE A 65 2.32 -7.59 9.60
N LEU A 66 1.51 -8.63 9.45
CA LEU A 66 0.93 -9.33 10.59
C LEU A 66 1.98 -10.08 11.42
N PHE A 67 2.92 -10.76 10.73
CA PHE A 67 3.86 -11.66 11.40
C PHE A 67 5.28 -11.12 11.52
N LEU A 68 5.77 -10.30 10.58
CA LEU A 68 7.16 -9.84 10.61
C LEU A 68 7.33 -8.45 11.26
N LEU A 69 6.31 -7.59 11.20
CA LEU A 69 6.41 -6.25 11.79
C LEU A 69 6.58 -6.27 13.32
N PRO A 70 5.90 -7.15 14.10
CA PRO A 70 6.09 -7.24 15.55
C PRO A 70 7.51 -7.66 15.96
N LEU A 71 8.30 -8.26 15.07
CA LEU A 71 9.71 -8.57 15.34
C LEU A 71 10.54 -7.31 15.60
N GLY A 72 10.13 -6.15 15.05
CA GLY A 72 10.78 -4.86 15.29
C GLY A 72 10.73 -4.36 16.72
N ASP A 73 9.86 -4.92 17.57
CA ASP A 73 9.84 -4.63 18.99
C ASP A 73 10.84 -5.50 19.79
N ARG A 74 11.24 -6.64 19.22
CA ARG A 74 12.10 -7.65 19.86
C ARG A 74 13.54 -7.69 19.36
N TYR A 75 13.77 -7.33 18.11
CA TYR A 75 15.07 -7.39 17.48
C TYR A 75 15.55 -6.00 17.05
N ASP A 76 16.88 -5.85 16.90
CA ASP A 76 17.47 -4.62 16.36
C ASP A 76 16.90 -4.30 14.98
N ARG A 77 16.25 -3.13 14.85
CA ARG A 77 15.60 -2.67 13.61
C ARG A 77 16.57 -2.56 12.45
N ARG A 78 17.86 -2.19 12.69
CA ARG A 78 18.88 -2.18 11.64
C ARG A 78 19.03 -3.57 11.03
N THR A 79 19.18 -4.60 11.86
CA THR A 79 19.32 -5.99 11.41
C THR A 79 18.08 -6.43 10.62
N LEU A 80 16.87 -6.13 11.11
CA LEU A 80 15.63 -6.48 10.41
C LEU A 80 15.51 -5.79 9.05
N ILE A 81 15.79 -4.48 8.97
CA ILE A 81 15.75 -3.71 7.73
C ILE A 81 16.74 -4.32 6.72
N VAL A 82 17.97 -4.58 7.12
CA VAL A 82 19.00 -5.09 6.21
C VAL A 82 18.71 -6.52 5.76
N VAL A 83 18.30 -7.41 6.67
CA VAL A 83 17.95 -8.80 6.33
C VAL A 83 16.76 -8.83 5.35
N LYS A 84 15.71 -8.04 5.61
CA LYS A 84 14.57 -7.93 4.68
C LYS A 84 14.99 -7.32 3.35
N SER A 85 15.91 -6.34 3.33
CA SER A 85 16.44 -5.75 2.09
C SER A 85 17.20 -6.78 1.26
N ILE A 86 18.07 -7.55 1.88
CA ILE A 86 18.84 -8.61 1.19
C ILE A 86 17.89 -9.68 0.65
N ALA A 87 16.92 -10.11 1.46
CA ALA A 87 15.90 -11.06 1.04
C ALA A 87 15.10 -10.52 -0.15
N LEU A 88 14.65 -9.25 -0.07
CA LEU A 88 13.89 -8.61 -1.14
C LEU A 88 14.72 -8.52 -2.45
N ALA A 89 15.98 -8.11 -2.37
CA ALA A 89 16.87 -8.06 -3.53
C ALA A 89 17.05 -9.44 -4.18
N GLY A 90 17.28 -10.49 -3.38
CA GLY A 90 17.39 -11.86 -3.86
C GLY A 90 16.08 -12.38 -4.49
N LEU A 91 14.94 -12.06 -3.91
CA LEU A 91 13.62 -12.45 -4.41
C LEU A 91 13.24 -11.69 -5.70
N LEU A 92 13.57 -10.40 -5.81
CA LEU A 92 13.39 -9.64 -7.06
C LEU A 92 14.25 -10.22 -8.19
N LEU A 93 15.50 -10.57 -7.89
CA LEU A 93 16.35 -11.25 -8.86
C LEU A 93 15.79 -12.63 -9.23
N ALA A 94 15.38 -13.42 -8.25
CA ALA A 94 14.73 -14.72 -8.49
C ALA A 94 13.47 -14.57 -9.36
N CYS A 95 12.65 -13.55 -9.12
CA CYS A 95 11.47 -13.24 -9.92
C CYS A 95 11.85 -13.06 -11.40
N SER A 96 12.91 -12.32 -11.69
CA SER A 96 13.39 -12.09 -13.07
C SER A 96 13.83 -13.36 -13.80
N LEU A 97 14.15 -14.41 -13.04
CA LEU A 97 14.62 -15.70 -13.58
C LEU A 97 13.52 -16.76 -13.68
N THR A 98 12.29 -16.43 -13.23
CA THR A 98 11.18 -17.39 -13.28
C THR A 98 10.76 -17.68 -14.72
N GLY A 99 10.52 -18.94 -15.02
CA GLY A 99 9.97 -19.41 -16.31
C GLY A 99 8.63 -20.13 -16.19
N GLN A 100 8.09 -20.23 -14.97
CA GLN A 100 6.84 -20.95 -14.70
C GLN A 100 5.96 -20.18 -13.72
N ILE A 101 4.64 -20.28 -13.88
CA ILE A 101 3.67 -19.55 -13.04
C ILE A 101 3.83 -19.89 -11.55
N HIS A 102 4.01 -21.16 -11.19
CA HIS A 102 4.08 -21.54 -9.77
C HIS A 102 5.29 -20.92 -9.05
N SER A 103 6.47 -20.90 -9.70
CA SER A 103 7.65 -20.24 -9.14
C SER A 103 7.46 -18.73 -9.06
N LEU A 104 6.86 -18.11 -10.08
CA LEU A 104 6.53 -16.68 -10.09
C LEU A 104 5.58 -16.33 -8.93
N LEU A 105 4.53 -17.10 -8.72
CA LEU A 105 3.55 -16.85 -7.65
C LEU A 105 4.16 -17.01 -6.26
N LEU A 106 4.98 -18.04 -6.04
CA LEU A 106 5.68 -18.23 -4.76
C LEU A 106 6.64 -17.07 -4.48
N VAL A 107 7.44 -16.68 -5.47
CA VAL A 107 8.37 -15.56 -5.34
C VAL A 107 7.62 -14.25 -5.12
N SER A 108 6.49 -14.04 -5.78
CA SER A 108 5.63 -12.87 -5.59
C SER A 108 5.12 -12.75 -4.15
N LEU A 109 4.67 -13.86 -3.56
CA LEU A 109 4.27 -13.90 -2.14
C LEU A 109 5.42 -13.49 -1.22
N LEU A 110 6.61 -14.04 -1.45
CA LEU A 110 7.79 -13.76 -0.65
C LEU A 110 8.30 -12.33 -0.84
N ILE A 111 8.24 -11.78 -2.06
CA ILE A 111 8.52 -10.35 -2.34
C ILE A 111 7.60 -9.48 -1.48
N GLY A 112 6.29 -9.77 -1.44
CA GLY A 112 5.36 -9.04 -0.59
C GLY A 112 5.77 -9.06 0.87
N MET A 113 6.11 -10.24 1.42
CA MET A 113 6.55 -10.37 2.81
C MET A 113 7.83 -9.55 3.09
N ALA A 114 8.84 -9.63 2.22
CA ALA A 114 10.11 -8.93 2.40
C ALA A 114 9.97 -7.41 2.24
N ALA A 115 9.08 -6.95 1.35
CA ALA A 115 8.82 -5.53 1.10
C ALA A 115 8.23 -4.79 2.32
N THR A 116 7.79 -5.50 3.35
CA THR A 116 7.37 -4.89 4.63
C THR A 116 8.51 -4.18 5.36
N MET A 117 9.74 -4.23 4.89
CA MET A 117 10.84 -3.44 5.47
C MET A 117 10.54 -1.93 5.48
N ALA A 118 9.71 -1.42 4.56
CA ALA A 118 9.25 -0.03 4.57
C ALA A 118 8.56 0.33 5.90
N GLN A 119 7.83 -0.62 6.49
CA GLN A 119 7.14 -0.44 7.76
C GLN A 119 8.09 -0.46 8.97
N ASP A 120 9.29 -1.03 8.85
CA ASP A 120 10.35 -0.95 9.87
C ASP A 120 11.14 0.35 9.76
N ILE A 121 11.29 0.88 8.54
CA ILE A 121 12.03 2.12 8.25
C ILE A 121 11.34 3.34 8.89
N VAL A 122 10.02 3.43 8.81
CA VAL A 122 9.27 4.60 9.34
C VAL A 122 9.47 4.79 10.85
N PRO A 123 9.31 3.75 11.72
CA PRO A 123 9.62 3.88 13.12
C PRO A 123 11.12 4.10 13.40
N ALA A 124 12.02 3.50 12.61
CA ALA A 124 13.44 3.74 12.74
C ALA A 124 13.78 5.21 12.52
N ALA A 125 13.20 5.85 11.52
CA ALA A 125 13.36 7.27 11.26
C ALA A 125 12.82 8.15 12.42
N ALA A 126 11.71 7.76 13.03
CA ALA A 126 11.16 8.45 14.19
C ALA A 126 12.12 8.41 15.40
N ILE A 127 12.78 7.26 15.63
CA ILE A 127 13.77 7.09 16.72
C ILE A 127 15.04 7.92 16.46
N LEU A 128 15.47 8.01 15.18
CA LEU A 128 16.67 8.74 14.77
C LEU A 128 16.44 10.26 14.65
N ALA A 129 15.20 10.71 14.75
CA ALA A 129 14.87 12.12 14.61
C ALA A 129 15.45 12.96 15.76
N PRO A 130 16.01 14.16 15.48
CA PRO A 130 16.38 15.10 16.51
C PRO A 130 15.16 15.48 17.38
N GLU A 131 15.41 15.85 18.64
CA GLU A 131 14.35 16.31 19.54
C GLU A 131 13.53 17.44 18.91
N GLY A 132 12.21 17.36 19.01
CA GLY A 132 11.27 18.31 18.43
C GLY A 132 11.10 18.24 16.90
N LYS A 133 11.85 17.35 16.19
CA LYS A 133 11.78 17.23 14.70
C LYS A 133 11.25 15.90 14.22
N GLN A 134 10.69 15.06 15.09
CA GLN A 134 10.18 13.73 14.74
C GLN A 134 9.16 13.79 13.60
N GLY A 135 8.17 14.68 13.68
CA GLY A 135 7.15 14.83 12.64
C GLY A 135 7.74 15.18 11.27
N LYS A 136 8.74 16.09 11.22
CA LYS A 136 9.41 16.45 9.98
C LYS A 136 10.22 15.28 9.40
N THR A 137 10.91 14.54 10.24
CA THR A 137 11.73 13.39 9.82
C THR A 137 10.85 12.26 9.28
N VAL A 138 9.81 11.88 10.01
CA VAL A 138 8.82 10.88 9.56
C VAL A 138 8.14 11.34 8.28
N GLY A 139 7.75 12.62 8.18
CA GLY A 139 7.17 13.21 6.99
C GLY A 139 8.07 13.08 5.76
N THR A 140 9.38 13.29 5.90
CA THR A 140 10.35 13.08 4.80
C THR A 140 10.37 11.63 4.33
N VAL A 141 10.39 10.66 5.26
CA VAL A 141 10.38 9.24 4.91
C VAL A 141 9.06 8.83 4.27
N MET A 142 7.94 9.32 4.79
CA MET A 142 6.62 9.09 4.20
C MET A 142 6.48 9.69 2.79
N THR A 143 7.09 10.85 2.54
CA THR A 143 7.17 11.41 1.17
C THR A 143 7.93 10.47 0.24
N GLY A 144 9.07 9.93 0.67
CA GLY A 144 9.81 8.92 -0.11
C GLY A 144 8.98 7.68 -0.40
N LEU A 145 8.26 7.17 0.61
CA LEU A 145 7.36 6.03 0.47
C LEU A 145 6.24 6.31 -0.55
N LEU A 146 5.58 7.46 -0.45
CA LEU A 146 4.51 7.85 -1.36
C LEU A 146 5.02 8.06 -2.79
N LEU A 147 6.19 8.68 -2.97
CA LEU A 147 6.84 8.80 -4.28
C LEU A 147 7.19 7.42 -4.85
N GLY A 148 7.61 6.47 -4.00
CA GLY A 148 7.85 5.09 -4.41
C GLY A 148 6.58 4.43 -4.96
N ILE A 149 5.45 4.54 -4.27
CA ILE A 149 4.16 4.02 -4.75
C ILE A 149 3.78 4.64 -6.10
N LEU A 150 3.92 5.95 -6.18
CA LEU A 150 3.54 6.74 -7.35
C LEU A 150 4.38 6.40 -8.58
N LEU A 151 5.70 6.51 -8.43
CA LEU A 151 6.63 6.34 -9.55
C LEU A 151 6.81 4.88 -9.96
N SER A 152 6.49 3.93 -9.06
CA SER A 152 6.68 2.50 -9.31
C SER A 152 6.01 2.05 -10.61
N ARG A 153 4.75 2.43 -10.82
CA ARG A 153 3.98 2.03 -12.01
C ARG A 153 4.53 2.70 -13.26
N THR A 154 4.83 3.99 -13.21
CA THR A 154 5.36 4.73 -14.35
C THR A 154 6.72 4.19 -14.77
N VAL A 155 7.64 4.04 -13.82
CA VAL A 155 8.99 3.53 -14.09
C VAL A 155 8.94 2.08 -14.58
N SER A 156 8.16 1.21 -13.93
CA SER A 156 8.08 -0.19 -14.36
C SER A 156 7.42 -0.34 -15.73
N GLY A 157 6.39 0.47 -16.03
CA GLY A 157 5.75 0.47 -17.34
C GLY A 157 6.70 0.86 -18.46
N VAL A 158 7.44 1.97 -18.29
CA VAL A 158 8.40 2.47 -19.28
C VAL A 158 9.58 1.49 -19.45
N VAL A 159 10.19 1.05 -18.36
CA VAL A 159 11.32 0.11 -18.40
C VAL A 159 10.88 -1.23 -18.97
N GLY A 160 9.71 -1.73 -18.55
CA GLY A 160 9.19 -3.00 -19.03
C GLY A 160 8.87 -3.02 -20.52
N GLU A 161 8.30 -1.94 -21.05
CA GLU A 161 8.02 -1.81 -22.49
C GLU A 161 9.29 -1.70 -23.30
N ALA A 162 10.29 -0.96 -22.82
CA ALA A 162 11.55 -0.74 -23.55
C ALA A 162 12.52 -1.92 -23.47
N PHE A 163 12.61 -2.61 -22.33
CA PHE A 163 13.65 -3.60 -22.05
C PHE A 163 13.10 -4.97 -21.60
N GLY A 164 11.80 -5.10 -21.44
CA GLY A 164 11.15 -6.30 -20.91
C GLY A 164 10.99 -6.30 -19.38
N TRP A 165 9.98 -7.04 -18.91
CA TRP A 165 9.62 -7.08 -17.49
C TRP A 165 10.73 -7.65 -16.60
N ARG A 166 11.55 -8.60 -17.12
CA ARG A 166 12.66 -9.18 -16.36
C ARG A 166 13.73 -8.15 -16.01
N VAL A 167 14.07 -7.27 -16.95
CA VAL A 167 15.06 -6.20 -16.73
C VAL A 167 14.58 -5.24 -15.64
N MET A 168 13.29 -4.92 -15.57
CA MET A 168 12.75 -4.11 -14.48
C MET A 168 13.00 -4.75 -13.11
N TYR A 169 12.77 -6.05 -12.97
CA TYR A 169 13.02 -6.76 -11.71
C TYR A 169 14.52 -6.87 -11.38
N GLN A 170 15.39 -7.01 -12.38
CA GLN A 170 16.86 -6.99 -12.19
C GLN A 170 17.36 -5.62 -11.71
N LEU A 171 16.86 -4.54 -12.31
CA LEU A 171 17.19 -3.17 -11.88
C LEU A 171 16.69 -2.90 -10.45
N ALA A 172 15.49 -3.35 -10.13
CA ALA A 172 14.95 -3.25 -8.78
C ALA A 172 15.81 -4.05 -7.77
N ALA A 173 16.20 -5.28 -8.13
CA ALA A 173 17.08 -6.12 -7.29
C ALA A 173 18.41 -5.43 -7.01
N GLY A 174 19.08 -4.91 -8.04
CA GLY A 174 20.34 -4.17 -7.91
C GLY A 174 20.20 -2.93 -7.04
N SER A 175 19.13 -2.15 -7.23
CA SER A 175 18.85 -0.96 -6.43
C SER A 175 18.65 -1.27 -4.95
N ILE A 176 17.87 -2.30 -4.64
CA ILE A 176 17.63 -2.75 -3.26
C ILE A 176 18.92 -3.34 -2.64
N ALA A 177 19.74 -4.07 -3.40
CA ALA A 177 21.00 -4.60 -2.92
C ALA A 177 21.98 -3.48 -2.53
N ILE A 178 22.10 -2.44 -3.37
CA ILE A 178 22.90 -1.25 -3.07
C ILE A 178 22.36 -0.55 -1.80
N LEU A 179 21.05 -0.36 -1.71
CA LEU A 179 20.42 0.24 -0.53
C LEU A 179 20.65 -0.60 0.73
N ALA A 180 20.60 -1.93 0.64
CA ALA A 180 20.92 -2.83 1.76
C ALA A 180 22.36 -2.62 2.27
N ALA A 181 23.34 -2.57 1.35
CA ALA A 181 24.72 -2.32 1.69
C ALA A 181 24.92 -0.94 2.33
N VAL A 182 24.34 0.11 1.75
CA VAL A 182 24.40 1.48 2.30
C VAL A 182 23.75 1.53 3.68
N MET A 183 22.54 0.99 3.85
CA MET A 183 21.85 0.99 5.15
C MET A 183 22.62 0.18 6.21
N TRP A 184 23.27 -0.92 5.82
CA TRP A 184 24.15 -1.66 6.72
C TRP A 184 25.32 -0.81 7.22
N LEU A 185 25.89 0.04 6.39
CA LEU A 185 27.03 0.88 6.76
C LEU A 185 26.65 2.09 7.61
N ILE A 186 25.50 2.71 7.31
CA ILE A 186 25.14 4.03 7.89
C ILE A 186 24.19 3.95 9.09
N LEU A 187 23.33 2.89 9.18
CA LEU A 187 22.36 2.82 10.26
C LEU A 187 23.03 2.43 11.59
N PRO A 188 22.76 3.15 12.67
CA PRO A 188 23.16 2.73 14.01
C PRO A 188 22.38 1.50 14.45
N ARG A 189 22.86 0.81 15.47
CA ARG A 189 22.08 -0.23 16.15
C ARG A 189 20.97 0.43 16.97
N PHE A 190 19.80 -0.18 16.96
CA PHE A 190 18.66 0.29 17.75
C PHE A 190 18.51 -0.52 19.02
N ALA A 191 18.21 0.17 20.12
CA ALA A 191 17.90 -0.50 21.37
C ALA A 191 16.63 -1.35 21.23
N VAL A 192 16.66 -2.54 21.78
CA VAL A 192 15.50 -3.44 21.84
C VAL A 192 14.58 -2.98 22.96
N HIS A 193 13.32 -2.77 22.67
CA HIS A 193 12.37 -2.16 23.62
C HIS A 193 11.49 -3.18 24.35
N SER A 194 11.49 -4.44 23.96
CA SER A 194 10.60 -5.45 24.55
C SER A 194 11.31 -6.78 24.77
N ASN A 195 11.15 -7.32 25.98
CA ASN A 195 11.56 -8.68 26.35
C ASN A 195 10.42 -9.70 26.19
N LEU A 196 9.27 -9.29 25.62
CA LEU A 196 8.13 -10.18 25.42
C LEU A 196 8.49 -11.29 24.44
N ARG A 197 7.99 -12.50 24.69
CA ARG A 197 8.11 -13.61 23.74
C ARG A 197 7.22 -13.34 22.54
N TYR A 198 7.64 -13.80 21.36
CA TYR A 198 6.87 -13.61 20.11
C TYR A 198 5.40 -14.08 20.22
N PRO A 199 5.06 -15.23 20.86
CA PRO A 199 3.66 -15.62 21.05
C PRO A 199 2.85 -14.60 21.88
N ASP A 200 3.47 -13.92 22.84
CA ASP A 200 2.78 -12.93 23.68
C ASP A 200 2.51 -11.63 22.89
N LEU A 201 3.42 -11.26 21.99
CA LEU A 201 3.19 -10.19 21.02
C LEU A 201 2.01 -10.54 20.12
N MET A 202 1.96 -11.75 19.58
CA MET A 202 0.84 -12.20 18.74
C MET A 202 -0.49 -12.25 19.52
N ARG A 203 -0.48 -12.73 20.74
CA ARG A 203 -1.67 -12.69 21.62
C ARG A 203 -2.17 -11.27 21.81
N SER A 204 -1.26 -10.30 21.98
CA SER A 204 -1.63 -8.90 22.11
C SER A 204 -2.30 -8.32 20.86
N VAL A 205 -1.86 -8.72 19.67
CA VAL A 205 -2.48 -8.32 18.38
C VAL A 205 -3.92 -8.88 18.29
N VAL A 206 -4.10 -10.18 18.62
CA VAL A 206 -5.42 -10.81 18.66
C VAL A 206 -6.31 -10.15 19.72
N HIS A 207 -5.76 -9.82 20.88
CA HIS A 207 -6.50 -9.13 21.93
C HIS A 207 -7.01 -7.75 21.47
N LEU A 208 -6.17 -6.93 20.84
CA LEU A 208 -6.56 -5.63 20.27
C LEU A 208 -7.69 -5.77 19.23
N TRP A 209 -7.57 -6.74 18.34
CA TRP A 209 -8.61 -7.03 17.35
C TRP A 209 -9.96 -7.36 17.98
N ARG A 210 -9.95 -8.18 19.04
CA ARG A 210 -11.18 -8.56 19.77
C ARG A 210 -11.74 -7.41 20.58
N ARG A 211 -10.88 -6.63 21.24
CA ARG A 211 -11.26 -5.55 22.17
C ARG A 211 -11.90 -4.36 21.48
N TYR A 212 -11.43 -3.99 20.28
CA TYR A 212 -11.85 -2.75 19.62
C TYR A 212 -12.73 -2.99 18.38
N PRO A 213 -14.08 -2.94 18.52
CA PRO A 213 -14.98 -3.03 17.36
C PRO A 213 -14.77 -1.91 16.34
N ALA A 214 -14.37 -0.71 16.79
CA ALA A 214 -14.06 0.42 15.91
C ALA A 214 -12.88 0.12 14.98
N LEU A 215 -11.83 -0.56 15.48
CA LEU A 215 -10.71 -1.03 14.67
C LEU A 215 -11.18 -1.99 13.56
N ARG A 216 -12.02 -2.97 13.92
CA ARG A 216 -12.55 -3.93 12.93
C ARG A 216 -13.36 -3.24 11.85
N ARG A 217 -14.23 -2.29 12.20
CA ARG A 217 -15.02 -1.52 11.24
C ARG A 217 -14.16 -0.65 10.34
N ALA A 218 -13.14 0.01 10.91
CA ALA A 218 -12.17 0.79 10.14
C ALA A 218 -11.39 -0.10 9.15
N ALA A 219 -10.87 -1.24 9.62
CA ALA A 219 -10.14 -2.20 8.77
C ALA A 219 -11.01 -2.81 7.67
N LEU A 220 -12.27 -3.15 7.97
CA LEU A 220 -13.23 -3.64 6.98
C LEU A 220 -13.57 -2.57 5.94
N ALA A 221 -13.93 -1.36 6.37
CA ALA A 221 -14.27 -0.29 5.44
C ALA A 221 -13.09 0.06 4.52
N GLN A 222 -11.89 0.20 5.09
CA GLN A 222 -10.68 0.46 4.29
C GLN A 222 -10.32 -0.74 3.41
N GLY A 223 -10.53 -1.97 3.87
CA GLY A 223 -10.36 -3.19 3.09
C GLY A 223 -11.26 -3.23 1.86
N PHE A 224 -12.55 -2.89 2.00
CA PHE A 224 -13.48 -2.80 0.87
C PHE A 224 -13.09 -1.72 -0.14
N LEU A 225 -12.62 -0.54 0.30
CA LEU A 225 -12.05 0.47 -0.59
C LEU A 225 -10.80 -0.05 -1.31
N SER A 226 -9.99 -0.84 -0.63
CA SER A 226 -8.77 -1.45 -1.18
C SER A 226 -9.08 -2.54 -2.21
N ILE A 227 -10.21 -3.26 -2.09
CA ILE A 227 -10.71 -4.16 -3.14
C ILE A 227 -10.94 -3.37 -4.43
N ALA A 228 -11.68 -2.26 -4.37
CA ALA A 228 -11.95 -1.41 -5.53
C ALA A 228 -10.65 -0.91 -6.20
N PHE A 229 -9.73 -0.38 -5.39
CA PHE A 229 -8.44 0.11 -5.85
C PHE A 229 -7.63 -0.98 -6.56
N SER A 230 -7.47 -2.14 -5.93
CA SER A 230 -6.63 -3.21 -6.49
C SER A 230 -7.24 -3.89 -7.70
N ALA A 231 -8.57 -4.05 -7.74
CA ALA A 231 -9.28 -4.56 -8.91
C ALA A 231 -8.99 -3.69 -10.14
N PHE A 232 -9.07 -2.37 -10.01
CA PHE A 232 -8.78 -1.43 -11.08
C PHE A 232 -7.31 -1.52 -11.54
N TRP A 233 -6.36 -1.31 -10.64
CA TRP A 233 -4.93 -1.25 -11.02
C TRP A 233 -4.37 -2.57 -11.53
N SER A 234 -4.89 -3.71 -11.09
CA SER A 234 -4.44 -5.04 -11.53
C SER A 234 -5.00 -5.45 -12.89
N THR A 235 -6.07 -4.80 -13.37
CA THR A 235 -6.68 -5.12 -14.67
C THR A 235 -6.51 -4.03 -15.71
N LEU A 236 -6.16 -2.80 -15.28
CA LEU A 236 -6.04 -1.64 -16.17
C LEU A 236 -5.10 -1.89 -17.36
N ALA A 237 -3.90 -2.43 -17.11
CA ALA A 237 -2.91 -2.65 -18.16
C ALA A 237 -3.40 -3.67 -19.22
N VAL A 238 -4.08 -4.73 -18.77
CA VAL A 238 -4.68 -5.74 -19.64
C VAL A 238 -5.79 -5.10 -20.49
N MET A 239 -6.68 -4.34 -19.86
CA MET A 239 -7.77 -3.64 -20.52
C MET A 239 -7.26 -2.63 -21.57
N LEU A 240 -6.25 -1.83 -21.23
CA LEU A 240 -5.65 -0.86 -22.15
C LEU A 240 -5.01 -1.55 -23.37
N MET A 241 -4.35 -2.69 -23.15
CA MET A 241 -3.77 -3.47 -24.25
C MET A 241 -4.85 -4.08 -25.14
N GLU A 242 -5.87 -4.72 -24.56
CA GLU A 242 -6.89 -5.44 -25.34
C GLU A 242 -7.84 -4.51 -26.10
N HIS A 243 -8.29 -3.41 -25.46
CA HIS A 243 -9.32 -2.53 -26.04
C HIS A 243 -8.75 -1.35 -26.84
N TYR A 244 -7.58 -0.85 -26.44
CA TYR A 244 -6.99 0.36 -27.04
C TYR A 244 -5.63 0.12 -27.70
N GLN A 245 -5.08 -1.09 -27.62
CA GLN A 245 -3.74 -1.44 -28.11
C GLN A 245 -2.64 -0.53 -27.52
N LEU A 246 -2.82 -0.11 -26.26
CA LEU A 246 -1.89 0.74 -25.53
C LEU A 246 -0.96 -0.10 -24.67
N GLY A 247 0.34 0.21 -24.71
CA GLY A 247 1.38 -0.55 -24.01
C GLY A 247 1.51 -0.27 -22.52
N SER A 248 2.47 -0.95 -21.91
CA SER A 248 2.74 -0.89 -20.47
C SER A 248 3.18 0.51 -20.01
N SER A 249 3.84 1.29 -20.86
CA SER A 249 4.23 2.69 -20.54
C SER A 249 3.02 3.59 -20.34
N VAL A 250 1.97 3.43 -21.16
CA VAL A 250 0.72 4.19 -21.00
C VAL A 250 0.00 3.73 -19.74
N ALA A 251 -0.09 2.43 -19.50
CA ALA A 251 -0.68 1.89 -18.27
C ALA A 251 0.06 2.41 -17.02
N GLY A 252 1.40 2.44 -17.06
CA GLY A 252 2.24 3.04 -16.03
C GLY A 252 2.04 4.55 -15.89
N GLY A 253 1.82 5.26 -17.00
CA GLY A 253 1.54 6.69 -17.03
C GLY A 253 0.28 7.07 -16.25
N TYR A 254 -0.76 6.23 -16.26
CA TYR A 254 -1.93 6.40 -15.38
C TYR A 254 -1.57 6.41 -13.88
N GLY A 255 -0.42 5.79 -13.50
CA GLY A 255 0.11 5.88 -12.14
C GLY A 255 0.38 7.32 -11.68
N ILE A 256 0.63 8.26 -12.61
CA ILE A 256 0.78 9.69 -12.30
C ILE A 256 -0.56 10.28 -11.79
N ALA A 257 -1.69 9.76 -12.27
CA ALA A 257 -3.00 10.16 -11.72
C ALA A 257 -3.11 9.81 -10.22
N GLY A 258 -2.49 8.71 -9.78
CA GLY A 258 -2.37 8.37 -8.35
C GLY A 258 -1.53 9.37 -7.53
N ALA A 259 -0.76 10.28 -8.19
CA ALA A 259 -0.07 11.39 -7.51
C ALA A 259 -1.03 12.30 -6.76
N ALA A 260 -2.24 12.45 -7.26
CA ALA A 260 -3.27 13.22 -6.56
C ALA A 260 -3.58 12.61 -5.17
N GLY A 261 -3.50 11.29 -5.03
CA GLY A 261 -3.61 10.60 -3.74
C GLY A 261 -2.54 11.03 -2.73
N ALA A 262 -1.30 11.28 -3.19
CA ALA A 262 -0.23 11.77 -2.32
C ALA A 262 -0.52 13.18 -1.77
N LEU A 263 -1.22 14.01 -2.53
CA LEU A 263 -1.69 15.33 -2.10
C LEU A 263 -2.87 15.25 -1.13
N ALA A 264 -3.56 14.12 -1.07
CA ALA A 264 -4.70 13.92 -0.21
C ALA A 264 -4.35 13.92 1.28
N ALA A 265 -3.16 13.43 1.66
CA ALA A 265 -2.81 13.24 3.06
C ALA A 265 -2.84 14.57 3.89
N PRO A 266 -2.18 15.67 3.47
CA PRO A 266 -2.28 16.93 4.18
C PRO A 266 -3.69 17.56 4.10
N LEU A 267 -4.39 17.39 2.97
CA LEU A 267 -5.76 17.88 2.82
C LEU A 267 -6.72 17.13 3.73
N ALA A 268 -6.61 15.81 3.79
CA ALA A 268 -7.43 14.96 4.65
C ALA A 268 -7.19 15.22 6.13
N GLY A 269 -5.93 15.45 6.54
CA GLY A 269 -5.57 15.83 7.90
C GLY A 269 -6.27 17.14 8.31
N GLY A 270 -6.10 18.21 7.52
CA GLY A 270 -6.74 19.49 7.79
C GLY A 270 -8.27 19.43 7.74
N LEU A 271 -8.84 18.58 6.91
CA LEU A 271 -10.28 18.36 6.85
C LEU A 271 -10.79 17.55 8.06
N ALA A 272 -10.01 16.58 8.52
CA ALA A 272 -10.32 15.78 9.71
C ALA A 272 -10.31 16.63 10.98
N ASP A 273 -9.42 17.61 11.08
CA ASP A 273 -9.37 18.56 12.19
C ASP A 273 -10.65 19.46 12.24
N LYS A 274 -11.21 19.80 11.09
CA LYS A 274 -12.40 20.66 10.97
C LYS A 274 -13.73 19.89 11.07
N LEU A 275 -13.84 18.76 10.38
CA LEU A 275 -15.10 18.02 10.22
C LEU A 275 -15.17 16.77 11.10
N GLY A 276 -14.04 16.36 11.68
CA GLY A 276 -13.87 15.08 12.38
C GLY A 276 -13.52 13.93 11.41
N ALA A 277 -12.65 13.05 11.87
CA ALA A 277 -12.12 11.94 11.08
C ALA A 277 -13.25 11.01 10.54
N GLY A 278 -14.33 10.81 11.31
CA GLY A 278 -15.48 10.00 10.89
C GLY A 278 -16.14 10.51 9.59
N LYS A 279 -16.34 11.82 9.47
CA LYS A 279 -16.93 12.44 8.25
C LYS A 279 -15.96 12.36 7.07
N VAL A 280 -14.64 12.50 7.29
CA VAL A 280 -13.65 12.38 6.23
C VAL A 280 -13.62 10.98 5.66
N THR A 281 -13.77 9.92 6.48
CA THR A 281 -13.89 8.55 5.97
C THR A 281 -15.15 8.35 5.10
N GLN A 282 -16.26 9.00 5.43
CA GLN A 282 -17.49 8.95 4.64
C GLN A 282 -17.32 9.67 3.30
N LEU A 283 -16.78 10.90 3.32
CA LEU A 283 -16.54 11.67 2.10
C LEU A 283 -15.53 10.97 1.17
N GLY A 284 -14.47 10.39 1.73
CA GLY A 284 -13.50 9.61 0.97
C GLY A 284 -14.16 8.38 0.32
N ALA A 285 -14.94 7.60 1.06
CA ALA A 285 -15.65 6.44 0.52
C ALA A 285 -16.70 6.85 -0.54
N ALA A 286 -17.41 7.96 -0.33
CA ALA A 286 -18.36 8.50 -1.32
C ALA A 286 -17.63 8.91 -2.61
N LEU A 287 -16.50 9.60 -2.50
CA LEU A 287 -15.69 10.01 -3.64
C LEU A 287 -15.18 8.79 -4.44
N VAL A 288 -14.71 7.73 -3.76
CA VAL A 288 -14.32 6.48 -4.41
C VAL A 288 -15.51 5.86 -5.16
N THR A 289 -16.68 5.77 -4.50
CA THR A 289 -17.90 5.20 -5.09
C THR A 289 -18.32 5.96 -6.34
N VAL A 290 -18.37 7.30 -6.27
CA VAL A 290 -18.77 8.15 -7.40
C VAL A 290 -17.75 8.04 -8.55
N SER A 291 -16.45 8.05 -8.24
CA SER A 291 -15.39 7.94 -9.24
C SER A 291 -15.50 6.64 -10.07
N PHE A 292 -15.80 5.51 -9.43
CA PHE A 292 -16.03 4.25 -10.14
C PHE A 292 -17.38 4.24 -10.86
N ALA A 293 -18.44 4.74 -10.24
CA ALA A 293 -19.77 4.80 -10.86
C ALA A 293 -19.78 5.65 -12.14
N LEU A 294 -19.01 6.73 -12.19
CA LEU A 294 -18.88 7.56 -13.41
C LEU A 294 -18.30 6.78 -14.61
N MET A 295 -17.49 5.75 -14.37
CA MET A 295 -16.95 4.93 -15.47
C MET A 295 -18.01 4.14 -16.23
N PHE A 296 -19.22 3.94 -15.69
CA PHE A 296 -20.33 3.37 -16.44
C PHE A 296 -20.81 4.26 -17.61
N LEU A 297 -20.38 5.53 -17.65
CA LEU A 297 -20.65 6.43 -18.77
C LEU A 297 -19.70 6.22 -19.97
N MET A 298 -18.67 5.37 -19.85
CA MET A 298 -17.69 5.12 -20.92
C MET A 298 -18.33 4.78 -22.27
N PRO A 299 -19.38 3.93 -22.35
CA PRO A 299 -19.97 3.59 -23.65
C PRO A 299 -20.60 4.78 -24.39
N ALA A 300 -20.94 5.86 -23.68
CA ALA A 300 -21.49 7.09 -24.27
C ALA A 300 -20.40 8.03 -24.82
N LEU A 301 -19.12 7.73 -24.59
CA LEU A 301 -17.99 8.59 -24.93
C LEU A 301 -17.17 7.99 -26.07
N GLY A 302 -16.58 8.85 -26.92
CA GLY A 302 -15.52 8.43 -27.85
C GLY A 302 -14.24 8.03 -27.13
N VAL A 303 -13.31 7.35 -27.82
CA VAL A 303 -12.07 6.78 -27.25
C VAL A 303 -11.30 7.77 -26.38
N HIS A 304 -11.08 9.00 -26.84
CA HIS A 304 -10.38 10.02 -26.05
C HIS A 304 -11.13 10.37 -24.76
N GLY A 305 -12.47 10.48 -24.84
CA GLY A 305 -13.31 10.73 -23.67
C GLY A 305 -13.25 9.59 -22.65
N GLN A 306 -13.21 8.33 -23.10
CA GLN A 306 -13.06 7.16 -22.26
C GLN A 306 -11.71 7.18 -21.52
N LEU A 307 -10.61 7.43 -22.23
CA LEU A 307 -9.27 7.50 -21.64
C LEU A 307 -9.16 8.65 -20.62
N ILE A 308 -9.73 9.81 -20.92
CA ILE A 308 -9.79 10.95 -19.98
C ILE A 308 -10.64 10.59 -18.74
N LEU A 309 -11.80 9.95 -18.94
CA LEU A 309 -12.66 9.54 -17.82
C LEU A 309 -11.95 8.56 -16.89
N ILE A 310 -11.19 7.59 -17.43
CA ILE A 310 -10.38 6.67 -16.66
C ILE A 310 -9.36 7.46 -15.81
N ALA A 311 -8.65 8.42 -16.40
CA ALA A 311 -7.65 9.24 -15.71
C ALA A 311 -8.28 10.09 -14.59
N VAL A 312 -9.37 10.79 -14.85
CA VAL A 312 -10.10 11.62 -13.90
C VAL A 312 -10.66 10.77 -12.75
N SER A 313 -11.22 9.61 -13.06
CA SER A 313 -11.71 8.67 -12.05
C SER A 313 -10.57 8.13 -11.20
N ALA A 314 -9.38 7.84 -11.79
CA ALA A 314 -8.21 7.42 -11.06
C ALA A 314 -7.76 8.48 -10.03
N VAL A 315 -7.71 9.76 -10.44
CA VAL A 315 -7.45 10.88 -9.52
C VAL A 315 -8.48 10.90 -8.38
N GLY A 316 -9.76 10.78 -8.70
CA GLY A 316 -10.85 10.86 -7.73
C GLY A 316 -10.82 9.73 -6.72
N PHE A 317 -10.71 8.49 -7.18
CA PHE A 317 -10.72 7.36 -6.25
C PHE A 317 -9.44 7.25 -5.43
N ASP A 318 -8.27 7.59 -5.98
CA ASP A 318 -7.02 7.62 -5.20
C ASP A 318 -7.06 8.69 -4.11
N LEU A 319 -7.55 9.89 -4.45
CA LEU A 319 -7.77 10.98 -3.47
C LEU A 319 -8.73 10.51 -2.35
N GLY A 320 -9.85 9.90 -2.71
CA GLY A 320 -10.83 9.39 -1.75
C GLY A 320 -10.28 8.27 -0.87
N LEU A 321 -9.56 7.30 -1.46
CA LEU A 321 -8.94 6.19 -0.76
C LEU A 321 -7.91 6.65 0.26
N GLN A 322 -7.00 7.54 -0.13
CA GLN A 322 -5.92 8.03 0.73
C GLN A 322 -6.47 8.93 1.83
N SER A 323 -7.45 9.80 1.51
CA SER A 323 -8.13 10.61 2.53
C SER A 323 -8.83 9.74 3.58
N SER A 324 -9.52 8.69 3.14
CA SER A 324 -10.15 7.72 4.02
C SER A 324 -9.14 6.97 4.87
N LEU A 325 -7.99 6.56 4.29
CA LEU A 325 -6.93 5.85 5.02
C LEU A 325 -6.35 6.70 6.15
N VAL A 326 -5.98 7.95 5.86
CA VAL A 326 -5.44 8.89 6.88
C VAL A 326 -6.45 9.11 8.00
N ALA A 327 -7.72 9.29 7.66
CA ALA A 327 -8.78 9.46 8.66
C ALA A 327 -9.00 8.19 9.50
N HIS A 328 -8.98 7.00 8.89
CA HIS A 328 -9.03 5.72 9.62
C HIS A 328 -7.84 5.53 10.56
N GLN A 329 -6.62 5.90 10.12
CA GLN A 329 -5.44 5.87 10.99
C GLN A 329 -5.63 6.77 12.22
N ASN A 330 -6.15 7.99 12.04
CA ASN A 330 -6.41 8.91 13.16
C ASN A 330 -7.41 8.31 14.16
N LEU A 331 -8.51 7.71 13.67
CA LEU A 331 -9.50 7.03 14.51
C LEU A 331 -8.87 5.86 15.29
N VAL A 332 -8.07 5.06 14.62
CA VAL A 332 -7.46 3.86 15.19
C VAL A 332 -6.37 4.22 16.22
N TYR A 333 -5.56 5.26 15.96
CA TYR A 333 -4.51 5.70 16.88
C TYR A 333 -5.04 6.31 18.18
N GLY A 334 -6.27 6.79 18.17
CA GLY A 334 -6.96 7.28 19.36
C GLY A 334 -7.46 6.18 20.30
N LEU A 335 -7.56 4.92 19.85
CA LEU A 335 -8.11 3.83 20.64
C LEU A 335 -7.20 3.41 21.80
N GLU A 336 -5.89 3.29 21.55
CA GLU A 336 -4.90 2.93 22.57
C GLU A 336 -3.51 3.49 22.18
N PRO A 337 -3.11 4.64 22.76
CA PRO A 337 -1.86 5.32 22.40
C PRO A 337 -0.60 4.47 22.57
N GLN A 338 -0.60 3.54 23.52
CA GLN A 338 0.52 2.63 23.79
C GLN A 338 0.64 1.49 22.76
N ALA A 339 -0.40 1.26 21.95
CA ALA A 339 -0.47 0.16 20.99
C ALA A 339 -0.57 0.64 19.53
N ARG A 340 -0.27 1.92 19.23
CA ARG A 340 -0.44 2.53 17.90
C ARG A 340 0.18 1.71 16.77
N GLY A 341 1.39 1.18 16.96
CA GLY A 341 2.06 0.36 15.96
C GLY A 341 1.29 -0.93 15.63
N ARG A 342 0.80 -1.64 16.66
CA ARG A 342 0.02 -2.87 16.50
C ARG A 342 -1.38 -2.60 15.93
N LEU A 343 -2.01 -1.50 16.32
CA LEU A 343 -3.29 -1.06 15.76
C LEU A 343 -3.15 -0.71 14.27
N ASN A 344 -2.09 0.01 13.91
CA ASN A 344 -1.78 0.32 12.50
C ASN A 344 -1.51 -0.96 11.69
N ALA A 345 -0.76 -1.91 12.26
CA ALA A 345 -0.51 -3.20 11.60
C ALA A 345 -1.81 -3.94 11.28
N LEU A 346 -2.77 -3.96 12.21
CA LEU A 346 -4.08 -4.58 12.00
C LEU A 346 -4.92 -3.86 10.93
N LEU A 347 -4.91 -2.52 10.93
CA LEU A 347 -5.57 -1.72 9.89
C LEU A 347 -4.99 -2.04 8.51
N PHE A 348 -3.65 -1.99 8.37
CA PHE A 348 -2.97 -2.26 7.10
C PHE A 348 -3.07 -3.73 6.66
N THR A 349 -3.13 -4.67 7.59
CA THR A 349 -3.44 -6.06 7.25
C THR A 349 -4.80 -6.15 6.55
N GLY A 350 -5.83 -5.45 7.06
CA GLY A 350 -7.13 -5.35 6.39
C GLY A 350 -7.06 -4.70 5.00
N VAL A 351 -6.27 -3.63 4.86
CA VAL A 351 -5.99 -2.97 3.57
C VAL A 351 -5.43 -3.97 2.54
N PHE A 352 -4.36 -4.69 2.90
CA PHE A 352 -3.67 -5.56 1.95
C PHE A 352 -4.41 -6.89 1.69
N ILE A 353 -5.20 -7.38 2.65
CA ILE A 353 -6.17 -8.46 2.38
C ILE A 353 -7.20 -7.98 1.35
N GLY A 354 -7.74 -6.77 1.51
CA GLY A 354 -8.64 -6.16 0.53
C GLY A 354 -7.99 -6.03 -0.84
N MET A 355 -6.74 -5.56 -0.90
CA MET A 355 -6.00 -5.45 -2.17
C MET A 355 -5.79 -6.82 -2.84
N ALA A 356 -5.42 -7.85 -2.09
CA ALA A 356 -5.25 -9.20 -2.61
C ALA A 356 -6.58 -9.75 -3.19
N LEU A 357 -7.67 -9.60 -2.44
CA LEU A 357 -9.01 -9.97 -2.91
C LEU A 357 -9.43 -9.19 -4.14
N GLY A 358 -9.13 -7.87 -4.17
CA GLY A 358 -9.44 -7.00 -5.31
C GLY A 358 -8.74 -7.42 -6.59
N SER A 359 -7.47 -7.77 -6.53
CA SER A 359 -6.72 -8.27 -7.67
C SER A 359 -7.26 -9.63 -8.18
N ALA A 360 -7.52 -10.56 -7.26
CA ALA A 360 -8.05 -11.89 -7.61
C ALA A 360 -9.46 -11.79 -8.22
N LEU A 361 -10.38 -11.09 -7.54
CA LEU A 361 -11.76 -10.93 -8.01
C LEU A 361 -11.85 -10.04 -9.25
N GLY A 362 -11.00 -9.00 -9.35
CA GLY A 362 -10.94 -8.08 -10.47
C GLY A 362 -10.57 -8.82 -11.77
N SER A 363 -9.50 -9.62 -11.75
CA SER A 363 -9.08 -10.41 -12.92
C SER A 363 -10.12 -11.46 -13.31
N GLN A 364 -10.75 -12.11 -12.33
CA GLN A 364 -11.80 -13.09 -12.55
C GLN A 364 -13.04 -12.46 -13.20
N LEU A 365 -13.50 -11.33 -12.68
CA LEU A 365 -14.64 -10.60 -13.25
C LEU A 365 -14.30 -9.95 -14.58
N TYR A 366 -13.04 -9.55 -14.80
CA TYR A 366 -12.61 -9.10 -16.12
C TYR A 366 -12.75 -10.20 -17.17
N THR A 367 -12.35 -11.44 -16.87
CA THR A 367 -12.54 -12.59 -17.78
C THR A 367 -14.02 -12.90 -18.02
N MET A 368 -14.89 -12.81 -16.99
CA MET A 368 -16.29 -13.19 -17.09
C MET A 368 -17.17 -12.11 -17.74
N ALA A 369 -16.92 -10.84 -17.46
CA ALA A 369 -17.81 -9.71 -17.78
C ALA A 369 -17.05 -8.48 -18.32
N GLY A 370 -15.77 -8.61 -18.64
CA GLY A 370 -14.93 -7.53 -19.13
C GLY A 370 -14.75 -6.38 -18.14
N TRP A 371 -14.39 -5.22 -18.68
CA TRP A 371 -14.18 -4.01 -17.88
C TRP A 371 -15.42 -3.57 -17.06
N PRO A 372 -16.67 -3.65 -17.58
CA PRO A 372 -17.85 -3.35 -16.76
C PRO A 372 -17.97 -4.19 -15.49
N GLY A 373 -17.53 -5.45 -15.51
CA GLY A 373 -17.50 -6.31 -14.33
C GLY A 373 -16.55 -5.81 -13.26
N VAL A 374 -15.38 -5.32 -13.65
CA VAL A 374 -14.40 -4.72 -12.74
C VAL A 374 -14.94 -3.43 -12.12
N ILE A 375 -15.53 -2.56 -12.94
CA ILE A 375 -16.15 -1.31 -12.48
C ILE A 375 -17.29 -1.60 -11.50
N ALA A 376 -18.12 -2.62 -11.79
CA ALA A 376 -19.22 -3.02 -10.89
C ALA A 376 -18.70 -3.50 -9.54
N LEU A 377 -17.67 -4.37 -9.53
CA LEU A 377 -17.01 -4.80 -8.29
C LEU A 377 -16.49 -3.60 -7.49
N ALA A 378 -15.76 -2.68 -8.15
CA ALA A 378 -15.17 -1.53 -7.50
C ALA A 378 -16.24 -0.59 -6.92
N THR A 379 -17.31 -0.32 -7.69
CA THR A 379 -18.42 0.53 -7.23
C THR A 379 -19.15 -0.09 -6.04
N VAL A 380 -19.48 -1.39 -6.11
CA VAL A 380 -20.21 -2.09 -5.04
C VAL A 380 -19.38 -2.15 -3.76
N THR A 381 -18.10 -2.51 -3.85
CA THR A 381 -17.25 -2.60 -2.66
C THR A 381 -17.01 -1.23 -2.04
N ALA A 382 -16.84 -0.17 -2.83
CA ALA A 382 -16.75 1.20 -2.31
C ALA A 382 -18.08 1.65 -1.64
N ALA A 383 -19.21 1.31 -2.21
CA ALA A 383 -20.53 1.59 -1.61
C ALA A 383 -20.73 0.83 -0.29
N ILE A 384 -20.28 -0.42 -0.19
CA ILE A 384 -20.29 -1.18 1.07
C ILE A 384 -19.43 -0.47 2.13
N ALA A 385 -18.23 -0.01 1.76
CA ALA A 385 -17.38 0.76 2.68
C ALA A 385 -18.09 2.03 3.18
N LEU A 386 -18.74 2.76 2.29
CA LEU A 386 -19.54 3.94 2.64
C LEU A 386 -20.67 3.59 3.60
N ALA A 387 -21.42 2.52 3.32
CA ALA A 387 -22.51 2.05 4.18
C ALA A 387 -22.02 1.69 5.59
N ILE A 388 -20.87 1.01 5.72
CA ILE A 388 -20.24 0.70 7.02
C ILE A 388 -19.96 1.99 7.80
N ARG A 389 -19.43 3.03 7.14
CA ARG A 389 -19.07 4.30 7.80
C ARG A 389 -20.30 5.14 8.18
N LEU A 390 -21.36 5.13 7.35
CA LEU A 390 -22.62 5.81 7.67
C LEU A 390 -23.34 5.14 8.83
N ALA A 391 -23.41 3.80 8.85
CA ALA A 391 -24.04 3.04 9.94
C ALA A 391 -23.33 3.27 11.29
N GLU A 392 -22.02 3.45 11.30
CA GLU A 392 -21.26 3.76 12.53
C GLU A 392 -21.58 5.16 13.05
N SER A 393 -21.65 6.15 12.18
CA SER A 393 -22.03 7.53 12.56
C SER A 393 -23.43 7.60 13.18
N ALA A 394 -24.40 6.88 12.60
CA ALA A 394 -25.76 6.82 13.13
C ALA A 394 -25.81 6.22 14.55
N ARG A 395 -25.02 5.16 14.81
CA ARG A 395 -24.94 4.54 16.16
C ARG A 395 -24.33 5.48 17.19
N THR A 396 -23.28 6.22 16.82
CA THR A 396 -22.61 7.18 17.72
C THR A 396 -23.56 8.33 18.07
N SER A 397 -24.32 8.84 17.11
CA SER A 397 -25.32 9.88 17.35
C SER A 397 -26.46 9.40 18.25
N ALA A 398 -26.94 8.17 18.06
CA ALA A 398 -27.99 7.58 18.89
C ALA A 398 -27.53 7.39 20.35
N SER A 399 -26.30 6.96 20.58
CA SER A 399 -25.76 6.78 21.93
C SER A 399 -25.56 8.10 22.69
N VAL A 400 -25.23 9.19 22.00
CA VAL A 400 -25.12 10.53 22.60
C VAL A 400 -26.50 11.05 23.02
N MET A 401 -27.55 10.84 22.20
CA MET A 401 -28.92 11.25 22.54
C MET A 401 -29.54 10.44 23.68
N GLN A 402 -29.10 9.21 23.92
CA GLN A 402 -29.60 8.39 25.05
C GLN A 402 -28.93 8.76 26.39
N ASN A 403 -27.75 9.43 26.34
CA ASN A 403 -27.01 9.83 27.55
C ASN A 403 -27.13 11.32 27.87
N SER A 404 -27.85 12.09 27.06
CA SER A 404 -28.26 13.50 27.29
C SER A 404 -29.69 13.56 27.82
#